data_ec769e9bf6409cbcba44f6bf34f7850d
#
_entry.id   ec769e9bf6409cbcba44f6bf34f7850d
#
_cell.length_a   1.000
_cell.length_b   1.000
_cell.length_c   1.000
_cell.angle_alpha   90.00
_cell.angle_beta   90.00
_cell.angle_gamma   90.00
#
_symmetry.space_group_name_H-M   'P 1'
#
loop_
_entity.id
_entity.type
_entity.pdbx_description
1 polymer ?
#
loop_
_entity_poly.entity_id
_entity_poly.type
_entity_poly.pdbx_seq_one_letter_code
_entity_poly.pdbx_strand_id
1 'polypeptide(L)'
;MIRTLTAALAAATLSIVPSLAQENAETPEPRVYESRGQVTIGEQRIRYSVTAGETFLHDSDGNPTASIFTTAYIADNMGDPRTRPVAFVFNGGPGSASLWLHMGVFGPQRLALPNAVDDGAAPYDVVENVHSILDVADLVFVDPVGTGWSRALGETEPSEFWGVNEDAESLAAFIRLWLSENRRWNSPKYLLGESYGTLRIGALLNELEGGYTDVAINGVALISTVLDFRYDDTSPGNDIGYVGLMPGFAATAWYHNKVDRSAWNNDIEAFLADAREFAIEEYMPALMYGVTLDANRQASVISGLASFTGLSEDFLERANMRVSLRRFQRELRRDEGLSVGRLDSRFTGVEIDGVGEGPETDPSFYGIDASFTASMLDYFTRTLGVEITEYYSTIGGVRGWNWDTGQSGGNEYINVVPWVSRAMRQNSDLEVLVAQGYYDLATPFFSAELMFNQPGFDQDRVTFTYYEAGHMMYIHEPSLETFAQDVRDLIAD
;
A
#
# COMPACT_ATOMS: atom_id res chain seq x y z
N MET A 1 -35.95 -46.15 -83.04
CA MET A 1 -35.78 -45.84 -81.58
C MET A 1 -34.27 -45.64 -81.36
N ILE A 2 -33.81 -44.42 -81.41
CA ILE A 2 -32.41 -44.06 -81.29
C ILE A 2 -32.24 -43.35 -79.90
N ARG A 3 -31.46 -43.93 -79.01
CA ARG A 3 -31.08 -43.31 -77.74
C ARG A 3 -29.74 -42.59 -77.89
N THR A 4 -29.78 -41.30 -77.78
CA THR A 4 -28.59 -40.41 -77.72
C THR A 4 -28.04 -40.39 -76.31
N LEU A 5 -26.76 -40.75 -76.13
CA LEU A 5 -25.99 -40.55 -74.92
C LEU A 5 -25.38 -39.16 -74.98
N THR A 6 -25.63 -38.35 -73.98
CA THR A 6 -24.96 -37.08 -73.78
C THR A 6 -23.87 -37.25 -72.70
N ALA A 7 -22.63 -37.05 -73.09
CA ALA A 7 -21.48 -37.04 -72.16
C ALA A 7 -21.37 -35.68 -71.53
N ALA A 8 -21.37 -35.61 -70.20
CA ALA A 8 -21.12 -34.40 -69.43
C ALA A 8 -19.63 -34.30 -69.07
N LEU A 9 -18.97 -33.27 -69.57
CA LEU A 9 -17.59 -32.89 -69.17
C LEU A 9 -17.63 -32.13 -67.86
N ALA A 10 -17.07 -32.69 -66.77
CA ALA A 10 -16.85 -31.98 -65.54
C ALA A 10 -15.55 -31.23 -65.57
N ALA A 11 -15.60 -29.91 -65.60
CA ALA A 11 -14.44 -29.03 -65.45
C ALA A 11 -14.15 -28.86 -63.95
N ALA A 12 -13.01 -29.38 -63.48
CA ALA A 12 -12.50 -29.14 -62.13
C ALA A 12 -11.83 -27.77 -62.10
N THR A 13 -12.46 -26.80 -61.45
CA THR A 13 -11.85 -25.53 -61.10
C THR A 13 -11.02 -25.70 -59.82
N LEU A 14 -9.69 -25.68 -59.94
CA LEU A 14 -8.79 -25.53 -58.81
C LEU A 14 -8.96 -24.10 -58.21
N SER A 15 -9.61 -23.99 -57.06
CA SER A 15 -9.60 -22.76 -56.27
C SER A 15 -8.29 -22.69 -55.52
N ILE A 16 -7.41 -21.79 -55.97
CA ILE A 16 -6.22 -21.36 -55.20
C ILE A 16 -6.78 -20.51 -54.05
N VAL A 17 -6.81 -21.05 -52.83
CA VAL A 17 -7.01 -20.27 -51.61
C VAL A 17 -5.69 -19.56 -51.33
N PRO A 18 -5.65 -18.22 -51.33
CA PRO A 18 -4.46 -17.54 -50.83
C PRO A 18 -4.26 -17.92 -49.38
N SER A 19 -3.11 -18.53 -49.09
CA SER A 19 -2.61 -18.64 -47.73
C SER A 19 -2.48 -17.21 -47.21
N LEU A 20 -3.36 -16.82 -46.30
CA LEU A 20 -3.13 -15.66 -45.46
C LEU A 20 -1.82 -15.93 -44.74
N ALA A 21 -0.76 -15.25 -45.15
CA ALA A 21 0.45 -15.16 -44.34
C ALA A 21 -0.02 -14.69 -42.95
N GLN A 22 0.20 -15.52 -41.97
CA GLN A 22 0.13 -15.10 -40.56
C GLN A 22 1.13 -13.94 -40.47
N GLU A 23 0.64 -12.71 -40.37
CA GLU A 23 1.49 -11.61 -39.97
C GLU A 23 2.14 -12.07 -38.66
N ASN A 24 3.45 -12.27 -38.70
CA ASN A 24 4.22 -12.43 -37.48
C ASN A 24 3.93 -11.16 -36.67
N ALA A 25 3.09 -11.26 -35.65
CA ALA A 25 2.96 -10.20 -34.68
C ALA A 25 4.38 -9.97 -34.15
N GLU A 26 4.93 -8.81 -34.43
CA GLU A 26 6.24 -8.42 -33.88
C GLU A 26 6.14 -8.55 -32.39
N THR A 27 7.06 -9.30 -31.76
CA THR A 27 7.15 -9.40 -30.32
C THR A 27 7.31 -7.96 -29.81
N PRO A 28 6.44 -7.47 -28.92
CA PRO A 28 6.56 -6.11 -28.42
C PRO A 28 7.93 -5.90 -27.79
N GLU A 29 8.53 -4.75 -28.01
CA GLU A 29 9.77 -4.35 -27.32
C GLU A 29 9.41 -3.47 -26.10
N PRO A 30 10.19 -3.55 -25.01
CA PRO A 30 10.00 -2.69 -23.82
C PRO A 30 10.16 -1.21 -24.20
N ARG A 31 9.22 -0.37 -23.79
CA ARG A 31 9.33 1.09 -23.93
C ARG A 31 10.17 1.62 -22.78
N VAL A 32 11.22 2.39 -23.09
CA VAL A 32 12.15 2.93 -22.08
C VAL A 32 12.43 4.39 -22.38
N TYR A 33 12.32 5.23 -21.35
CA TYR A 33 12.56 6.67 -21.41
C TYR A 33 13.64 7.04 -20.41
N GLU A 34 14.69 7.69 -20.88
CA GLU A 34 15.82 8.11 -20.07
C GLU A 34 15.82 9.63 -19.91
N SER A 35 16.02 10.09 -18.70
CA SER A 35 16.19 11.51 -18.39
C SER A 35 17.21 11.72 -17.28
N ARG A 36 17.51 12.98 -16.96
CA ARG A 36 18.43 13.35 -15.88
C ARG A 36 17.87 14.51 -15.09
N GLY A 37 18.14 14.50 -13.80
CA GLY A 37 17.73 15.56 -12.92
C GLY A 37 18.74 15.84 -11.82
N GLN A 38 18.31 16.68 -10.90
CA GLN A 38 19.03 17.00 -9.68
C GLN A 38 18.04 17.36 -8.59
N VAL A 39 18.41 17.12 -7.35
CA VAL A 39 17.66 17.49 -6.14
C VAL A 39 18.65 17.98 -5.09
N THR A 40 18.21 18.91 -4.25
CA THR A 40 18.99 19.37 -3.11
C THR A 40 18.42 18.78 -1.84
N ILE A 41 19.22 17.97 -1.13
CA ILE A 41 18.84 17.33 0.14
C ILE A 41 19.80 17.83 1.21
N GLY A 42 19.28 18.54 2.21
CA GLY A 42 20.13 19.26 3.15
C GLY A 42 21.03 20.27 2.43
N GLU A 43 22.37 20.15 2.59
CA GLU A 43 23.35 20.98 1.89
C GLU A 43 23.89 20.32 0.62
N GLN A 44 23.47 19.09 0.31
CA GLN A 44 24.03 18.30 -0.79
C GLN A 44 23.16 18.40 -2.05
N ARG A 45 23.79 18.77 -3.17
CA ARG A 45 23.18 18.73 -4.50
C ARG A 45 23.48 17.40 -5.16
N ILE A 46 22.45 16.58 -5.33
CA ILE A 46 22.53 15.24 -5.90
C ILE A 46 22.06 15.29 -7.35
N ARG A 47 22.92 14.86 -8.27
CA ARG A 47 22.53 14.60 -9.66
C ARG A 47 22.15 13.14 -9.79
N TYR A 48 21.18 12.86 -10.64
CA TYR A 48 20.70 11.53 -10.87
C TYR A 48 20.29 11.28 -12.34
N SER A 49 20.40 10.04 -12.76
CA SER A 49 19.76 9.54 -13.95
C SER A 49 18.41 8.90 -13.61
N VAL A 50 17.47 8.99 -14.55
CA VAL A 50 16.15 8.37 -14.43
C VAL A 50 15.94 7.44 -15.60
N THR A 51 15.47 6.23 -15.31
CA THR A 51 14.94 5.30 -16.30
C THR A 51 13.48 5.03 -15.95
N ALA A 52 12.55 5.55 -16.75
CA ALA A 52 11.13 5.24 -16.67
C ALA A 52 10.78 4.30 -17.80
N GLY A 53 10.35 3.07 -17.52
CA GLY A 53 10.13 2.12 -18.60
C GLY A 53 9.68 0.74 -18.17
N GLU A 54 9.50 -0.10 -19.17
CA GLU A 54 9.00 -1.46 -19.08
C GLU A 54 10.14 -2.46 -18.96
N THR A 55 9.97 -3.45 -18.10
CA THR A 55 10.78 -4.67 -18.02
C THR A 55 9.87 -5.85 -18.29
N PHE A 56 10.22 -6.70 -19.24
CA PHE A 56 9.42 -7.86 -19.58
C PHE A 56 9.83 -9.09 -18.76
N LEU A 57 8.85 -9.72 -18.14
CA LEU A 57 8.99 -11.06 -17.59
C LEU A 57 8.71 -12.10 -18.66
N HIS A 58 9.38 -13.24 -18.58
CA HIS A 58 9.30 -14.30 -19.58
C HIS A 58 9.03 -15.65 -18.90
N ASP A 59 8.34 -16.52 -19.61
CA ASP A 59 8.18 -17.92 -19.24
C ASP A 59 9.48 -18.72 -19.52
N SER A 60 9.46 -20.03 -19.22
CA SER A 60 10.59 -20.93 -19.44
C SER A 60 10.94 -21.13 -20.93
N ASP A 61 10.02 -20.84 -21.84
CA ASP A 61 10.19 -20.95 -23.29
C ASP A 61 10.67 -19.62 -23.90
N GLY A 62 10.78 -18.57 -23.09
CA GLY A 62 11.25 -17.24 -23.49
C GLY A 62 10.16 -16.34 -24.06
N ASN A 63 8.87 -16.70 -23.91
CA ASN A 63 7.78 -15.83 -24.31
C ASN A 63 7.51 -14.75 -23.23
N PRO A 64 7.24 -13.49 -23.61
CA PRO A 64 6.92 -12.47 -22.65
C PRO A 64 5.54 -12.72 -22.02
N THR A 65 5.49 -12.72 -20.69
CA THR A 65 4.26 -12.97 -19.91
C THR A 65 3.71 -11.72 -19.25
N ALA A 66 4.59 -10.79 -18.87
CA ALA A 66 4.19 -9.51 -18.28
C ALA A 66 5.15 -8.38 -18.64
N SER A 67 4.63 -7.17 -18.63
CA SER A 67 5.38 -5.91 -18.64
C SER A 67 5.24 -5.25 -17.30
N ILE A 68 6.34 -5.01 -16.58
CA ILE A 68 6.37 -4.25 -15.33
C ILE A 68 6.95 -2.89 -15.64
N PHE A 69 6.16 -1.83 -15.41
CA PHE A 69 6.60 -0.45 -15.53
C PHE A 69 7.25 0.01 -14.23
N THR A 70 8.40 0.64 -14.34
CA THR A 70 9.14 1.17 -13.21
C THR A 70 9.69 2.56 -13.49
N THR A 71 9.94 3.30 -12.40
CA THR A 71 10.72 4.54 -12.46
C THR A 71 11.90 4.41 -11.51
N ALA A 72 13.10 4.27 -12.08
CA ALA A 72 14.34 4.10 -11.33
C ALA A 72 15.15 5.41 -11.31
N TYR A 73 15.53 5.85 -10.11
CA TYR A 73 16.41 6.99 -9.87
C TYR A 73 17.75 6.50 -9.36
N ILE A 74 18.80 6.73 -10.12
CA ILE A 74 20.18 6.32 -9.77
C ILE A 74 21.02 7.58 -9.57
N ALA A 75 21.52 7.77 -8.37
CA ALA A 75 22.33 8.95 -8.05
C ALA A 75 23.71 8.88 -8.69
N ASP A 76 24.12 9.97 -9.35
CA ASP A 76 25.40 10.06 -10.03
C ASP A 76 26.55 10.27 -9.01
N ASN A 77 27.63 9.50 -9.14
CA ASN A 77 28.88 9.67 -8.37
C ASN A 77 28.74 9.56 -6.83
N MET A 78 27.78 8.78 -6.37
CA MET A 78 27.51 8.53 -4.93
C MET A 78 28.21 7.27 -4.39
N GLY A 79 29.43 7.00 -4.83
CA GLY A 79 30.25 5.87 -4.37
C GLY A 79 30.19 4.65 -5.28
N ASP A 80 30.61 3.50 -4.73
CA ASP A 80 30.59 2.21 -5.43
C ASP A 80 29.15 1.65 -5.45
N PRO A 81 28.57 1.37 -6.62
CA PRO A 81 27.24 0.75 -6.71
C PRO A 81 27.09 -0.55 -5.90
N ARG A 82 28.18 -1.25 -5.61
CA ARG A 82 28.14 -2.48 -4.82
C ARG A 82 27.86 -2.25 -3.32
N THR A 83 28.11 -1.05 -2.84
CA THR A 83 27.90 -0.69 -1.43
C THR A 83 26.79 0.34 -1.25
N ARG A 84 26.29 0.93 -2.35
CA ARG A 84 25.17 1.86 -2.31
C ARG A 84 23.86 1.09 -2.21
N PRO A 85 22.99 1.41 -1.23
CA PRO A 85 21.68 0.78 -1.10
C PRO A 85 20.78 0.98 -2.32
N VAL A 86 19.88 0.02 -2.56
CA VAL A 86 18.76 0.15 -3.49
C VAL A 86 17.46 -0.14 -2.76
N ALA A 87 16.48 0.74 -2.91
CA ALA A 87 15.15 0.59 -2.33
C ALA A 87 14.10 0.35 -3.42
N PHE A 88 13.39 -0.77 -3.34
CA PHE A 88 12.22 -1.07 -4.15
C PHE A 88 10.98 -0.57 -3.41
N VAL A 89 10.18 0.25 -4.08
CA VAL A 89 9.08 1.00 -3.46
C VAL A 89 7.75 0.57 -4.08
N PHE A 90 6.78 0.23 -3.22
CA PHE A 90 5.47 -0.27 -3.60
C PHE A 90 4.35 0.43 -2.84
N ASN A 91 3.31 0.89 -3.53
CA ASN A 91 2.03 1.17 -2.88
C ASN A 91 1.18 -0.11 -2.78
N GLY A 92 0.01 0.01 -2.17
CA GLY A 92 -0.83 -1.11 -1.80
C GLY A 92 -2.04 -1.34 -2.70
N GLY A 93 -3.20 -1.17 -2.16
CA GLY A 93 -4.49 -1.44 -2.75
C GLY A 93 -5.14 -2.72 -2.22
N PRO A 94 -4.92 -3.95 -2.75
CA PRO A 94 -4.13 -4.27 -3.96
C PRO A 94 -4.64 -3.59 -5.23
N GLY A 95 -3.76 -3.43 -6.20
CA GLY A 95 -4.09 -2.79 -7.47
C GLY A 95 -3.83 -1.28 -7.51
N SER A 96 -2.90 -0.77 -6.68
CA SER A 96 -2.40 0.60 -6.75
C SER A 96 -1.00 0.66 -7.37
N ALA A 97 -0.80 1.63 -8.26
CA ALA A 97 0.52 2.04 -8.73
C ALA A 97 1.31 2.76 -7.63
N SER A 98 2.62 2.89 -7.78
CA SER A 98 3.52 3.45 -6.75
C SER A 98 3.56 4.99 -6.73
N LEU A 99 2.59 5.66 -7.36
CA LEU A 99 2.56 7.12 -7.48
C LEU A 99 2.49 7.86 -6.13
N TRP A 100 1.85 7.28 -5.10
CA TRP A 100 1.64 7.95 -3.82
C TRP A 100 2.96 8.12 -3.06
N LEU A 101 3.71 7.05 -2.88
CA LEU A 101 5.04 7.12 -2.28
C LEU A 101 6.02 7.88 -3.18
N HIS A 102 5.86 7.79 -4.51
CA HIS A 102 6.71 8.48 -5.47
C HIS A 102 6.56 10.00 -5.35
N MET A 103 5.33 10.52 -5.52
CA MET A 103 5.05 11.96 -5.49
C MET A 103 4.78 12.50 -4.08
N GLY A 104 4.63 11.62 -3.10
CA GLY A 104 4.34 12.03 -1.73
C GLY A 104 5.58 12.22 -0.88
N VAL A 105 6.58 11.31 -1.00
CA VAL A 105 7.72 11.32 -0.06
C VAL A 105 9.08 10.99 -0.66
N PHE A 106 9.22 9.94 -1.49
CA PHE A 106 10.55 9.42 -1.79
C PHE A 106 11.14 9.95 -3.10
N GLY A 107 10.32 10.30 -4.09
CA GLY A 107 10.80 10.84 -5.36
C GLY A 107 11.49 12.20 -5.21
N PRO A 108 12.32 12.62 -6.20
CA PRO A 108 13.03 13.90 -6.14
C PRO A 108 12.13 15.14 -6.35
N GLN A 109 10.90 14.92 -6.78
CA GLN A 109 9.82 15.91 -6.86
C GLN A 109 8.64 15.39 -6.04
N ARG A 110 7.92 16.27 -5.36
CA ARG A 110 6.72 15.90 -4.61
C ARG A 110 5.59 16.89 -4.80
N LEU A 111 4.38 16.41 -4.58
CA LEU A 111 3.18 17.22 -4.48
C LEU A 111 3.16 17.93 -3.12
N ALA A 112 2.97 19.24 -3.11
CA ALA A 112 2.76 20.02 -1.90
C ALA A 112 1.25 20.12 -1.64
N LEU A 113 0.78 19.50 -0.56
CA LEU A 113 -0.64 19.42 -0.21
C LEU A 113 -0.99 20.32 0.98
N PRO A 114 -2.22 20.87 1.03
CA PRO A 114 -2.73 21.50 2.22
C PRO A 114 -2.94 20.45 3.33
N ASN A 115 -2.80 20.87 4.59
CA ASN A 115 -2.92 19.94 5.71
C ASN A 115 -4.38 19.52 5.96
N ALA A 116 -4.69 18.25 5.70
CA ALA A 116 -5.96 17.58 5.99
C ALA A 116 -7.22 18.31 5.45
N VAL A 117 -7.12 18.92 4.28
CA VAL A 117 -8.24 19.52 3.55
C VAL A 117 -8.15 19.15 2.07
N ASP A 118 -9.30 19.23 1.38
CA ASP A 118 -9.39 19.02 -0.06
C ASP A 118 -8.48 20.01 -0.82
N ASP A 119 -7.65 19.47 -1.73
CA ASP A 119 -6.75 20.26 -2.59
C ASP A 119 -7.48 20.91 -3.79
N GLY A 120 -8.75 20.57 -4.00
CA GLY A 120 -9.60 21.15 -5.03
C GLY A 120 -9.20 20.75 -6.44
N ALA A 121 -9.28 21.74 -7.36
CA ALA A 121 -9.00 21.54 -8.77
C ALA A 121 -7.66 22.17 -9.19
N ALA A 122 -7.02 21.59 -10.23
CA ALA A 122 -5.76 22.07 -10.79
C ALA A 122 -5.76 23.59 -11.09
N PRO A 123 -4.60 24.29 -11.06
CA PRO A 123 -3.24 23.72 -11.03
C PRO A 123 -2.78 23.29 -9.64
N TYR A 124 -1.97 22.21 -9.58
CA TYR A 124 -1.40 21.69 -8.35
C TYR A 124 0.07 22.04 -8.24
N ASP A 125 0.58 22.17 -7.02
CA ASP A 125 1.95 22.58 -6.74
C ASP A 125 2.89 21.38 -6.60
N VAL A 126 3.72 21.14 -7.63
CA VAL A 126 4.82 20.17 -7.58
C VAL A 126 6.11 20.91 -7.26
N VAL A 127 6.80 20.49 -6.20
CA VAL A 127 8.00 21.14 -5.68
C VAL A 127 9.20 20.17 -5.65
N GLU A 128 10.42 20.73 -5.60
CA GLU A 128 11.64 19.96 -5.32
C GLU A 128 11.50 19.30 -3.94
N ASN A 129 11.78 18.00 -3.87
CA ASN A 129 11.62 17.25 -2.63
C ASN A 129 12.92 17.21 -1.83
N VAL A 130 13.05 18.11 -0.88
CA VAL A 130 14.22 18.17 0.04
C VAL A 130 14.25 17.00 1.04
N HIS A 131 13.16 16.22 1.14
CA HIS A 131 13.01 15.06 2.02
C HIS A 131 13.23 13.74 1.28
N SER A 132 13.47 13.75 -0.05
CA SER A 132 13.79 12.51 -0.79
C SER A 132 14.96 11.78 -0.13
N ILE A 133 14.90 10.45 -0.12
CA ILE A 133 15.98 9.59 0.43
C ILE A 133 17.04 9.23 -0.63
N LEU A 134 17.07 9.94 -1.74
CA LEU A 134 18.06 9.72 -2.81
C LEU A 134 19.51 10.06 -2.38
N ASP A 135 19.69 10.68 -1.24
CA ASP A 135 21.00 10.86 -0.59
C ASP A 135 21.59 9.55 -0.05
N VAL A 136 20.75 8.61 0.41
CA VAL A 136 21.19 7.35 1.05
C VAL A 136 20.97 6.12 0.18
N ALA A 137 19.99 6.10 -0.73
CA ALA A 137 19.67 4.95 -1.59
C ALA A 137 19.34 5.35 -3.02
N ASP A 138 19.54 4.43 -3.96
CA ASP A 138 18.88 4.50 -5.27
C ASP A 138 17.46 3.97 -5.14
N LEU A 139 16.53 4.54 -5.92
CA LEU A 139 15.09 4.28 -5.76
C LEU A 139 14.53 3.60 -7.01
N VAL A 140 13.73 2.56 -6.82
CA VAL A 140 13.00 1.86 -7.88
C VAL A 140 11.53 1.82 -7.50
N PHE A 141 10.73 2.71 -8.05
CA PHE A 141 9.27 2.68 -7.92
C PHE A 141 8.70 1.64 -8.87
N VAL A 142 7.95 0.70 -8.35
CA VAL A 142 7.47 -0.45 -9.12
C VAL A 142 5.95 -0.43 -9.17
N ASP A 143 5.40 -0.44 -10.38
CA ASP A 143 3.98 -0.63 -10.60
C ASP A 143 3.70 -2.14 -10.82
N PRO A 144 3.03 -2.85 -9.90
CA PRO A 144 2.67 -4.26 -10.08
C PRO A 144 1.77 -4.48 -11.31
N VAL A 145 1.71 -5.72 -11.82
CA VAL A 145 0.89 -6.04 -13.00
C VAL A 145 -0.58 -5.70 -12.79
N GLY A 146 -1.14 -4.91 -13.71
CA GLY A 146 -2.51 -4.37 -13.62
C GLY A 146 -2.60 -2.98 -13.01
N THR A 147 -1.46 -2.36 -12.69
CA THR A 147 -1.37 -0.99 -12.17
C THR A 147 -0.46 -0.13 -13.04
N GLY A 148 -0.59 1.17 -12.95
CA GLY A 148 0.17 2.07 -13.80
C GLY A 148 0.01 1.73 -15.27
N TRP A 149 1.13 1.49 -15.94
CA TRP A 149 1.18 0.93 -17.30
C TRP A 149 1.62 -0.53 -17.34
N SER A 150 1.76 -1.18 -16.18
CA SER A 150 2.10 -2.60 -16.10
C SER A 150 0.94 -3.49 -16.50
N ARG A 151 1.21 -4.53 -17.31
CA ARG A 151 0.17 -5.38 -17.88
C ARG A 151 0.67 -6.79 -18.16
N ALA A 152 -0.24 -7.74 -18.24
CA ALA A 152 0.03 -9.05 -18.81
C ALA A 152 0.35 -8.93 -20.32
N LEU A 153 1.18 -9.82 -20.84
CA LEU A 153 1.59 -9.89 -22.24
C LEU A 153 1.31 -11.27 -22.84
N GLY A 154 1.30 -11.31 -24.17
CA GLY A 154 1.12 -12.54 -24.93
C GLY A 154 -0.25 -13.19 -24.69
N GLU A 155 -0.24 -14.48 -24.36
CA GLU A 155 -1.45 -15.28 -24.07
C GLU A 155 -1.75 -15.36 -22.56
N THR A 156 -0.95 -14.68 -21.71
CA THR A 156 -1.10 -14.72 -20.25
C THR A 156 -2.27 -13.86 -19.81
N GLU A 157 -3.17 -14.44 -19.03
CA GLU A 157 -4.33 -13.72 -18.52
C GLU A 157 -3.91 -12.80 -17.35
N PRO A 158 -4.41 -11.56 -17.26
CA PRO A 158 -4.06 -10.64 -16.17
C PRO A 158 -4.29 -11.22 -14.77
N SER A 159 -5.30 -12.07 -14.60
CA SER A 159 -5.64 -12.73 -13.33
C SER A 159 -4.55 -13.68 -12.82
N GLU A 160 -3.61 -14.10 -13.67
CA GLU A 160 -2.47 -14.93 -13.26
C GLU A 160 -1.44 -14.16 -12.40
N PHE A 161 -1.59 -12.83 -12.30
CA PHE A 161 -0.77 -11.96 -11.46
C PHE A 161 -1.54 -11.37 -10.27
N TRP A 162 -2.85 -11.66 -10.15
CA TRP A 162 -3.72 -11.00 -9.19
C TRP A 162 -4.03 -11.89 -7.98
N GLY A 163 -3.09 -11.99 -7.10
CA GLY A 163 -3.19 -12.72 -5.85
C GLY A 163 -1.99 -12.44 -4.95
N VAL A 164 -2.06 -12.90 -3.71
CA VAL A 164 -0.99 -12.66 -2.73
C VAL A 164 0.31 -13.32 -3.17
N ASN A 165 0.24 -14.57 -3.59
CA ASN A 165 1.42 -15.32 -4.05
C ASN A 165 1.82 -14.90 -5.46
N GLU A 166 0.87 -14.79 -6.38
CA GLU A 166 1.08 -14.47 -7.79
C GLU A 166 1.73 -13.08 -7.97
N ASP A 167 1.30 -12.10 -7.17
CA ASP A 167 1.90 -10.76 -7.11
C ASP A 167 3.34 -10.84 -6.61
N ALA A 168 3.58 -11.55 -5.50
CA ALA A 168 4.90 -11.72 -4.92
C ALA A 168 5.86 -12.48 -5.84
N GLU A 169 5.43 -13.55 -6.50
CA GLU A 169 6.22 -14.33 -7.46
C GLU A 169 6.67 -13.45 -8.63
N SER A 170 5.74 -12.68 -9.21
CA SER A 170 6.04 -11.81 -10.36
C SER A 170 7.02 -10.70 -9.98
N LEU A 171 6.85 -10.09 -8.82
CA LEU A 171 7.72 -9.01 -8.34
C LEU A 171 9.08 -9.55 -7.86
N ALA A 172 9.14 -10.73 -7.28
CA ALA A 172 10.42 -11.38 -6.95
C ALA A 172 11.21 -11.73 -8.22
N ALA A 173 10.55 -12.21 -9.27
CA ALA A 173 11.16 -12.43 -10.58
C ALA A 173 11.69 -11.11 -11.15
N PHE A 174 10.90 -10.04 -11.10
CA PHE A 174 11.32 -8.70 -11.52
C PHE A 174 12.56 -8.22 -10.74
N ILE A 175 12.55 -8.30 -9.41
CA ILE A 175 13.67 -7.85 -8.56
C ILE A 175 14.95 -8.60 -8.94
N ARG A 176 14.91 -9.92 -9.10
CA ARG A 176 16.08 -10.73 -9.52
C ARG A 176 16.60 -10.31 -10.90
N LEU A 177 15.70 -10.06 -11.85
CA LEU A 177 16.03 -9.58 -13.18
C LEU A 177 16.68 -8.19 -13.13
N TRP A 178 16.05 -7.25 -12.42
CA TRP A 178 16.56 -5.89 -12.25
C TRP A 178 17.96 -5.86 -11.61
N LEU A 179 18.18 -6.66 -10.55
CA LEU A 179 19.49 -6.80 -9.91
C LEU A 179 20.56 -7.33 -10.87
N SER A 180 20.18 -8.24 -11.76
CA SER A 180 21.09 -8.81 -12.76
C SER A 180 21.45 -7.79 -13.85
N GLU A 181 20.45 -7.13 -14.44
CA GLU A 181 20.63 -6.15 -15.51
C GLU A 181 21.44 -4.93 -15.04
N ASN A 182 21.16 -4.47 -13.79
CA ASN A 182 21.83 -3.32 -13.20
C ASN A 182 23.10 -3.68 -12.41
N ARG A 183 23.46 -4.97 -12.32
CA ARG A 183 24.66 -5.46 -11.62
C ARG A 183 24.68 -5.09 -10.12
N ARG A 184 23.51 -5.20 -9.47
CA ARG A 184 23.30 -4.75 -8.08
C ARG A 184 23.10 -5.90 -7.09
N TRP A 185 23.47 -7.14 -7.44
CA TRP A 185 23.33 -8.32 -6.56
C TRP A 185 24.01 -8.16 -5.20
N ASN A 186 25.12 -7.45 -5.13
CA ASN A 186 25.87 -7.23 -3.87
C ASN A 186 25.55 -5.88 -3.19
N SER A 187 24.61 -5.10 -3.71
CA SER A 187 24.13 -3.89 -3.04
C SER A 187 23.28 -4.25 -1.83
N PRO A 188 23.28 -3.47 -0.74
CA PRO A 188 22.23 -3.54 0.29
C PRO A 188 20.87 -3.29 -0.35
N LYS A 189 19.86 -4.04 0.05
CA LYS A 189 18.53 -4.04 -0.55
C LYS A 189 17.46 -3.76 0.51
N TYR A 190 16.56 -2.84 0.18
CA TYR A 190 15.45 -2.43 1.04
C TYR A 190 14.12 -2.55 0.29
N LEU A 191 13.07 -2.94 1.00
CA LEU A 191 11.69 -2.94 0.48
C LEU A 191 10.86 -1.93 1.28
N LEU A 192 10.26 -0.98 0.59
CA LEU A 192 9.45 0.06 1.18
C LEU A 192 8.01 -0.11 0.68
N GLY A 193 7.07 -0.40 1.56
CA GLY A 193 5.69 -0.68 1.16
C GLY A 193 4.66 0.00 2.03
N GLU A 194 3.59 0.49 1.40
CA GLU A 194 2.49 1.16 2.08
C GLU A 194 1.20 0.33 1.97
N SER A 195 0.43 0.24 3.07
CA SER A 195 -0.88 -0.41 3.06
C SER A 195 -0.77 -1.89 2.69
N TYR A 196 -1.55 -2.39 1.72
CA TYR A 196 -1.35 -3.74 1.16
C TYR A 196 0.11 -3.96 0.69
N GLY A 197 0.86 -2.91 0.37
CA GLY A 197 2.30 -3.01 0.07
C GLY A 197 3.11 -3.63 1.21
N THR A 198 2.66 -3.52 2.46
CA THR A 198 3.30 -4.17 3.62
C THR A 198 3.02 -5.67 3.65
N LEU A 199 1.79 -6.08 3.33
CA LEU A 199 1.44 -7.48 3.13
C LEU A 199 2.22 -8.08 1.95
N ARG A 200 2.34 -7.34 0.84
CA ARG A 200 3.20 -7.67 -0.31
C ARG A 200 4.64 -7.89 0.12
N ILE A 201 5.21 -7.02 0.97
CA ILE A 201 6.58 -7.21 1.50
C ILE A 201 6.69 -8.52 2.28
N GLY A 202 5.71 -8.85 3.13
CA GLY A 202 5.69 -10.14 3.83
C GLY A 202 5.71 -11.33 2.86
N ALA A 203 4.95 -11.27 1.77
CA ALA A 203 4.94 -12.28 0.73
C ALA A 203 6.25 -12.29 -0.09
N LEU A 204 6.80 -11.11 -0.42
CA LEU A 204 8.10 -10.99 -1.09
C LEU A 204 9.25 -11.57 -0.28
N LEU A 205 9.29 -11.35 1.04
CA LEU A 205 10.28 -11.98 1.91
C LEU A 205 10.20 -13.51 1.85
N ASN A 206 8.98 -14.06 1.76
CA ASN A 206 8.77 -15.50 1.58
C ASN A 206 9.33 -15.99 0.24
N GLU A 207 9.15 -15.23 -0.85
CA GLU A 207 9.61 -15.61 -2.19
C GLU A 207 11.11 -15.33 -2.41
N LEU A 208 11.65 -14.27 -1.83
CA LEU A 208 13.04 -13.86 -2.03
C LEU A 208 14.01 -14.63 -1.15
N GLU A 209 13.62 -15.05 0.07
CA GLU A 209 14.47 -15.69 1.06
C GLU A 209 14.04 -17.13 1.40
N GLY A 210 13.16 -17.73 0.61
CA GLY A 210 12.61 -19.08 0.88
C GLY A 210 13.03 -20.19 -0.07
N GLY A 211 13.94 -19.93 -1.00
CA GLY A 211 14.27 -20.82 -2.11
C GLY A 211 15.73 -21.20 -2.23
N TYR A 212 16.18 -21.39 -3.48
CA TYR A 212 17.57 -21.71 -3.83
C TYR A 212 18.32 -20.55 -4.50
N THR A 213 17.63 -19.47 -4.84
CA THR A 213 18.22 -18.24 -5.41
C THR A 213 17.79 -17.07 -4.55
N ASP A 214 18.25 -17.10 -3.30
CA ASP A 214 17.84 -16.14 -2.29
C ASP A 214 18.41 -14.75 -2.56
N VAL A 215 17.60 -13.76 -2.26
CA VAL A 215 17.95 -12.34 -2.27
C VAL A 215 17.77 -11.84 -0.84
N ALA A 216 18.83 -11.84 -0.06
CA ALA A 216 18.76 -11.31 1.30
C ALA A 216 18.43 -9.83 1.30
N ILE A 217 17.47 -9.43 2.12
CA ILE A 217 16.97 -8.07 2.30
C ILE A 217 17.58 -7.49 3.58
N ASN A 218 18.15 -6.29 3.49
CA ASN A 218 18.79 -5.63 4.63
C ASN A 218 17.75 -4.96 5.55
N GLY A 219 16.69 -4.40 4.98
CA GLY A 219 15.64 -3.80 5.79
C GLY A 219 14.33 -3.62 5.05
N VAL A 220 13.25 -3.49 5.81
CA VAL A 220 11.92 -3.20 5.29
C VAL A 220 11.28 -2.05 6.03
N ALA A 221 10.66 -1.12 5.30
CA ALA A 221 9.78 -0.11 5.87
C ALA A 221 8.32 -0.49 5.58
N LEU A 222 7.61 -0.81 6.63
CA LEU A 222 6.19 -1.16 6.63
C LEU A 222 5.39 0.08 7.01
N ILE A 223 4.84 0.75 6.00
CA ILE A 223 4.17 2.04 6.12
C ILE A 223 2.66 1.81 6.17
N SER A 224 2.01 2.25 7.23
CA SER A 224 0.57 2.02 7.43
C SER A 224 0.23 0.53 7.29
N THR A 225 0.74 -0.23 8.24
CA THR A 225 0.97 -1.67 8.18
C THR A 225 -0.30 -2.50 8.29
N VAL A 226 -0.45 -3.45 7.38
CA VAL A 226 -1.40 -4.57 7.49
C VAL A 226 -0.71 -5.87 7.06
N LEU A 227 -0.60 -6.84 7.99
CA LEU A 227 -0.01 -8.17 7.74
C LEU A 227 -0.98 -9.31 8.07
N ASP A 228 -2.05 -9.01 8.83
CA ASP A 228 -3.06 -9.96 9.27
C ASP A 228 -4.42 -9.28 9.36
N PHE A 229 -5.33 -9.63 8.47
CA PHE A 229 -6.64 -9.00 8.37
C PHE A 229 -7.58 -9.27 9.55
N ARG A 230 -7.23 -10.18 10.47
CA ARG A 230 -8.05 -10.42 11.68
C ARG A 230 -8.16 -9.18 12.55
N TYR A 231 -7.12 -8.34 12.57
CA TYR A 231 -7.06 -7.18 13.47
C TYR A 231 -7.83 -5.96 12.95
N ASP A 232 -8.21 -5.98 11.65
CA ASP A 232 -8.92 -4.85 11.02
C ASP A 232 -10.35 -5.21 10.60
N ASP A 233 -10.69 -6.52 10.59
CA ASP A 233 -12.02 -7.00 10.20
C ASP A 233 -12.97 -7.01 11.41
N THR A 234 -14.16 -6.43 11.23
CA THR A 234 -15.25 -6.39 12.22
C THR A 234 -16.45 -7.25 11.82
N SER A 235 -16.19 -8.32 11.06
CA SER A 235 -17.23 -9.31 10.71
C SER A 235 -17.82 -9.99 11.95
N PRO A 236 -19.09 -10.41 11.90
CA PRO A 236 -19.72 -11.08 13.03
C PRO A 236 -18.91 -12.30 13.53
N GLY A 237 -18.52 -12.27 14.80
CA GLY A 237 -17.72 -13.32 15.44
C GLY A 237 -16.23 -13.00 15.53
N ASN A 238 -15.74 -11.96 14.88
CA ASN A 238 -14.38 -11.44 15.04
C ASN A 238 -14.38 -10.23 15.98
N ASP A 239 -14.20 -10.45 17.26
CA ASP A 239 -14.19 -9.39 18.26
C ASP A 239 -12.83 -8.66 18.35
N ILE A 240 -11.74 -9.25 17.86
CA ILE A 240 -10.42 -8.66 17.96
C ILE A 240 -10.24 -7.43 17.04
N GLY A 241 -10.96 -7.38 15.91
CA GLY A 241 -10.96 -6.21 15.04
C GLY A 241 -11.51 -4.94 15.71
N TYR A 242 -12.52 -5.08 16.58
CA TYR A 242 -13.02 -3.94 17.37
C TYR A 242 -11.98 -3.44 18.39
N VAL A 243 -11.18 -4.35 18.94
CA VAL A 243 -10.09 -4.01 19.86
C VAL A 243 -8.97 -3.27 19.12
N GLY A 244 -8.59 -3.75 17.94
CA GLY A 244 -7.57 -3.11 17.09
C GLY A 244 -7.94 -1.69 16.66
N LEU A 245 -9.21 -1.45 16.34
CA LEU A 245 -9.73 -0.15 15.92
C LEU A 245 -9.83 0.88 17.04
N MET A 246 -10.07 0.44 18.30
CA MET A 246 -10.48 1.32 19.39
C MET A 246 -9.48 2.45 19.69
N PRO A 247 -8.16 2.24 19.82
CA PRO A 247 -7.22 3.34 20.04
C PRO A 247 -7.13 4.32 18.84
N GLY A 248 -7.35 3.87 17.59
CA GLY A 248 -7.47 4.74 16.43
C GLY A 248 -8.72 5.63 16.49
N PHE A 249 -9.84 5.10 16.99
CA PHE A 249 -11.04 5.91 17.27
C PHE A 249 -10.79 6.94 18.38
N ALA A 250 -10.03 6.57 19.41
CA ALA A 250 -9.63 7.48 20.46
C ALA A 250 -8.77 8.63 19.91
N ALA A 251 -7.76 8.33 19.11
CA ALA A 251 -6.93 9.34 18.44
C ALA A 251 -7.77 10.30 17.60
N THR A 252 -8.70 9.77 16.81
CA THR A 252 -9.62 10.56 15.98
C THR A 252 -10.52 11.47 16.82
N ALA A 253 -11.10 10.95 17.89
CA ALA A 253 -11.94 11.73 18.82
C ALA A 253 -11.13 12.83 19.52
N TRP A 254 -9.88 12.53 19.87
CA TRP A 254 -8.93 13.51 20.38
C TRP A 254 -8.70 14.64 19.37
N TYR A 255 -8.37 14.35 18.13
CA TYR A 255 -8.15 15.37 17.10
C TYR A 255 -9.36 16.29 16.93
N HIS A 256 -10.56 15.73 16.88
CA HIS A 256 -11.81 16.47 16.68
C HIS A 256 -12.39 17.12 17.94
N ASN A 257 -11.65 17.12 19.07
CA ASN A 257 -12.09 17.67 20.36
C ASN A 257 -13.42 17.09 20.87
N LYS A 258 -13.63 15.78 20.66
CA LYS A 258 -14.83 15.07 21.12
C LYS A 258 -14.62 14.39 22.48
N VAL A 259 -13.43 14.52 23.07
CA VAL A 259 -13.05 13.98 24.40
C VAL A 259 -12.47 15.08 25.28
N ASP A 260 -12.54 14.90 26.61
CA ASP A 260 -11.92 15.81 27.58
C ASP A 260 -10.42 15.54 27.67
N ARG A 261 -9.61 16.38 27.03
CA ARG A 261 -8.15 16.28 26.98
C ARG A 261 -7.47 16.68 28.30
N SER A 262 -8.20 17.40 29.17
CA SER A 262 -7.62 17.96 30.39
C SER A 262 -7.17 16.88 31.39
N ALA A 263 -7.83 15.72 31.37
CA ALA A 263 -7.46 14.56 32.20
C ALA A 263 -6.03 14.05 31.90
N TRP A 264 -5.54 14.27 30.67
CA TRP A 264 -4.19 13.89 30.21
C TRP A 264 -3.27 15.09 29.97
N ASN A 265 -3.54 16.25 30.55
CA ASN A 265 -2.76 17.48 30.38
C ASN A 265 -2.54 17.88 28.91
N ASN A 266 -3.45 17.53 28.01
CA ASN A 266 -3.35 17.66 26.55
C ASN A 266 -2.16 16.90 25.93
N ASP A 267 -1.73 15.81 26.55
CA ASP A 267 -0.71 14.89 26.04
C ASP A 267 -1.39 13.71 25.34
N ILE A 268 -1.25 13.63 24.02
CA ILE A 268 -1.87 12.57 23.21
C ILE A 268 -1.23 11.21 23.49
N GLU A 269 0.06 11.15 23.77
CA GLU A 269 0.78 9.90 24.03
C GLU A 269 0.27 9.27 25.33
N ALA A 270 0.12 10.07 26.38
CA ALA A 270 -0.47 9.61 27.64
C ALA A 270 -1.91 9.13 27.46
N PHE A 271 -2.71 9.86 26.67
CA PHE A 271 -4.09 9.47 26.35
C PHE A 271 -4.16 8.14 25.59
N LEU A 272 -3.31 7.97 24.58
CA LEU A 272 -3.28 6.75 23.77
C LEU A 272 -2.67 5.55 24.52
N ALA A 273 -1.76 5.79 25.49
CA ALA A 273 -1.29 4.73 26.37
C ALA A 273 -2.45 4.14 27.20
N ASP A 274 -3.26 5.00 27.85
CA ASP A 274 -4.44 4.57 28.59
C ASP A 274 -5.50 3.92 27.67
N ALA A 275 -5.66 4.40 26.44
CA ALA A 275 -6.57 3.80 25.46
C ALA A 275 -6.14 2.37 25.06
N ARG A 276 -4.84 2.12 24.90
CA ARG A 276 -4.29 0.77 24.62
C ARG A 276 -4.51 -0.17 25.80
N GLU A 277 -4.22 0.30 27.03
CA GLU A 277 -4.45 -0.47 28.25
C GLU A 277 -5.94 -0.82 28.41
N PHE A 278 -6.83 0.16 28.26
CA PHE A 278 -8.28 -0.07 28.31
C PHE A 278 -8.75 -1.07 27.23
N ALA A 279 -8.23 -0.99 26.03
CA ALA A 279 -8.58 -1.88 24.92
C ALA A 279 -8.28 -3.36 25.27
N ILE A 280 -7.15 -3.64 25.92
CA ILE A 280 -6.71 -4.99 26.28
C ILE A 280 -7.32 -5.47 27.61
N GLU A 281 -7.31 -4.61 28.64
CA GLU A 281 -7.64 -5.05 30.00
C GLU A 281 -9.13 -5.02 30.30
N GLU A 282 -9.89 -4.12 29.66
CA GLU A 282 -11.32 -3.96 29.95
C GLU A 282 -12.20 -4.30 28.74
N TYR A 283 -11.91 -3.72 27.56
CA TYR A 283 -12.79 -3.83 26.41
C TYR A 283 -12.74 -5.24 25.79
N MET A 284 -11.58 -5.80 25.53
CA MET A 284 -11.44 -7.14 24.96
C MET A 284 -12.09 -8.22 25.85
N PRO A 285 -11.85 -8.28 27.17
CA PRO A 285 -12.56 -9.22 28.04
C PRO A 285 -14.07 -9.03 28.04
N ALA A 286 -14.56 -7.78 28.00
CA ALA A 286 -16.00 -7.52 27.94
C ALA A 286 -16.64 -8.08 26.67
N LEU A 287 -15.99 -7.93 25.50
CA LEU A 287 -16.44 -8.52 24.26
C LEU A 287 -16.49 -10.05 24.33
N MET A 288 -15.48 -10.68 24.96
CA MET A 288 -15.40 -12.13 25.12
C MET A 288 -16.47 -12.71 26.06
N TYR A 289 -16.87 -11.97 27.13
CA TYR A 289 -18.02 -12.36 27.95
C TYR A 289 -19.36 -12.23 27.19
N GLY A 290 -19.44 -11.29 26.24
CA GLY A 290 -20.61 -11.10 25.39
C GLY A 290 -21.90 -10.94 26.18
N VAL A 291 -22.92 -11.72 25.84
CA VAL A 291 -24.24 -11.66 26.49
C VAL A 291 -24.28 -12.13 27.98
N THR A 292 -23.18 -12.69 28.46
CA THR A 292 -23.04 -13.13 29.88
C THR A 292 -22.31 -12.10 30.75
N LEU A 293 -21.92 -10.96 30.17
CA LEU A 293 -21.26 -9.88 30.87
C LEU A 293 -22.22 -9.31 31.97
N ASP A 294 -21.69 -9.12 33.17
CA ASP A 294 -22.44 -8.45 34.25
C ASP A 294 -22.83 -7.03 33.85
N ALA A 295 -24.07 -6.64 34.19
CA ALA A 295 -24.62 -5.34 33.78
C ALA A 295 -23.82 -4.14 34.32
N ASN A 296 -23.26 -4.21 35.53
CA ASN A 296 -22.47 -3.11 36.07
C ASN A 296 -21.13 -3.00 35.34
N ARG A 297 -20.52 -4.15 35.05
CA ARG A 297 -19.29 -4.19 34.23
C ARG A 297 -19.55 -3.69 32.83
N GLN A 298 -20.66 -4.07 32.19
CA GLN A 298 -21.05 -3.56 30.88
C GLN A 298 -21.19 -2.03 30.90
N ALA A 299 -21.88 -1.46 31.88
CA ALA A 299 -22.03 -0.01 32.04
C ALA A 299 -20.67 0.69 32.19
N SER A 300 -19.76 0.09 33.01
CA SER A 300 -18.40 0.62 33.20
C SER A 300 -17.61 0.65 31.87
N VAL A 301 -17.66 -0.43 31.09
CA VAL A 301 -16.94 -0.51 29.79
C VAL A 301 -17.56 0.45 28.78
N ILE A 302 -18.88 0.60 28.73
CA ILE A 302 -19.55 1.58 27.87
C ILE A 302 -19.11 2.99 28.21
N SER A 303 -19.05 3.35 29.50
CA SER A 303 -18.58 4.67 29.96
C SER A 303 -17.12 4.92 29.63
N GLY A 304 -16.25 3.89 29.73
CA GLY A 304 -14.87 3.93 29.29
C GLY A 304 -14.76 4.16 27.78
N LEU A 305 -15.48 3.38 26.97
CA LEU A 305 -15.54 3.58 25.52
C LEU A 305 -16.00 4.99 25.16
N ALA A 306 -17.04 5.53 25.82
CA ALA A 306 -17.53 6.89 25.57
C ALA A 306 -16.45 7.93 25.87
N SER A 307 -15.70 7.77 26.98
CA SER A 307 -14.64 8.70 27.37
C SER A 307 -13.45 8.74 26.38
N PHE A 308 -13.13 7.62 25.72
CA PHE A 308 -12.06 7.54 24.74
C PHE A 308 -12.54 7.89 23.32
N THR A 309 -13.72 7.40 22.92
CA THR A 309 -14.15 7.50 21.52
C THR A 309 -15.01 8.73 21.20
N GLY A 310 -15.48 9.46 22.24
CA GLY A 310 -16.39 10.59 22.07
C GLY A 310 -17.80 10.21 21.61
N LEU A 311 -18.12 8.92 21.51
CA LEU A 311 -19.45 8.44 21.18
C LEU A 311 -20.36 8.42 22.43
N SER A 312 -21.66 8.60 22.22
CA SER A 312 -22.62 8.55 23.35
C SER A 312 -22.77 7.14 23.91
N GLU A 313 -22.95 7.03 25.25
CA GLU A 313 -23.23 5.75 25.91
C GLU A 313 -24.45 5.04 25.32
N ASP A 314 -25.51 5.77 24.97
CA ASP A 314 -26.71 5.23 24.31
C ASP A 314 -26.40 4.60 22.95
N PHE A 315 -25.53 5.22 22.15
CA PHE A 315 -25.09 4.65 20.88
C PHE A 315 -24.26 3.38 21.09
N LEU A 316 -23.32 3.42 22.02
CA LEU A 316 -22.44 2.29 22.36
C LEU A 316 -23.23 1.10 22.92
N GLU A 317 -24.24 1.34 23.78
CA GLU A 317 -25.14 0.32 24.29
C GLU A 317 -25.92 -0.35 23.15
N ARG A 318 -26.57 0.46 22.28
CA ARG A 318 -27.33 -0.05 21.11
C ARG A 318 -26.44 -0.78 20.09
N ALA A 319 -25.17 -0.42 19.99
CA ALA A 319 -24.19 -1.11 19.17
C ALA A 319 -23.64 -2.38 19.84
N ASN A 320 -24.10 -2.73 21.06
CA ASN A 320 -23.50 -3.80 21.87
C ASN A 320 -21.98 -3.67 22.01
N MET A 321 -21.50 -2.45 22.18
CA MET A 321 -20.07 -2.07 22.22
C MET A 321 -19.29 -2.38 20.94
N ARG A 322 -19.93 -2.87 19.89
CA ARG A 322 -19.30 -3.27 18.61
C ARG A 322 -19.57 -2.22 17.53
N VAL A 323 -18.72 -1.19 17.53
CA VAL A 323 -18.80 -0.10 16.56
C VAL A 323 -17.85 -0.38 15.39
N SER A 324 -18.40 -0.66 14.21
CA SER A 324 -17.57 -0.83 13.02
C SER A 324 -16.97 0.51 12.56
N LEU A 325 -15.90 0.43 11.79
CA LEU A 325 -15.22 1.59 11.21
C LEU A 325 -16.21 2.56 10.53
N ARG A 326 -17.05 2.07 9.63
CA ARG A 326 -18.01 2.92 8.89
C ARG A 326 -19.01 3.64 9.80
N ARG A 327 -19.46 2.95 10.86
CA ARG A 327 -20.34 3.57 11.87
C ARG A 327 -19.63 4.66 12.64
N PHE A 328 -18.38 4.43 13.06
CA PHE A 328 -17.58 5.43 13.78
C PHE A 328 -17.33 6.66 12.91
N GLN A 329 -16.87 6.47 11.66
CA GLN A 329 -16.62 7.57 10.72
C GLN A 329 -17.83 8.51 10.58
N ARG A 330 -19.03 7.96 10.63
CA ARG A 330 -20.27 8.72 10.49
C ARG A 330 -20.76 9.31 11.80
N GLU A 331 -20.70 8.53 12.89
CA GLU A 331 -21.31 8.89 14.17
C GLU A 331 -20.57 10.00 14.90
N LEU A 332 -19.24 10.02 14.84
CA LEU A 332 -18.42 10.97 15.60
C LEU A 332 -18.79 12.44 15.38
N ARG A 333 -19.16 12.80 14.15
CA ARG A 333 -19.52 14.17 13.77
C ARG A 333 -20.90 14.28 13.11
N ARG A 334 -21.77 13.32 13.35
CA ARG A 334 -23.13 13.26 12.79
C ARG A 334 -23.95 14.50 13.07
N ASP A 335 -23.87 15.01 14.30
CA ASP A 335 -24.57 16.22 14.76
C ASP A 335 -24.17 17.50 13.99
N GLU A 336 -22.98 17.49 13.39
CA GLU A 336 -22.46 18.57 12.54
C GLU A 336 -22.74 18.35 11.04
N GLY A 337 -23.36 17.23 10.68
CA GLY A 337 -23.59 16.84 9.29
C GLY A 337 -22.34 16.41 8.54
N LEU A 338 -21.31 15.96 9.28
CA LEU A 338 -20.00 15.59 8.75
C LEU A 338 -19.71 14.10 8.96
N SER A 339 -18.84 13.56 8.13
CA SER A 339 -18.12 12.31 8.36
C SER A 339 -16.61 12.56 8.42
N VAL A 340 -15.84 11.62 9.00
CA VAL A 340 -14.38 11.65 9.01
C VAL A 340 -13.81 10.67 7.99
N GLY A 341 -12.60 10.95 7.51
CA GLY A 341 -11.88 10.13 6.54
C GLY A 341 -11.51 8.74 7.06
N ARG A 342 -11.35 7.79 6.14
CA ARG A 342 -10.84 6.45 6.44
C ARG A 342 -9.31 6.40 6.37
N LEU A 343 -8.72 6.95 5.31
CA LEU A 343 -7.28 7.00 5.16
C LEU A 343 -6.65 8.01 6.13
N ASP A 344 -7.34 9.13 6.35
CA ASP A 344 -6.91 10.12 7.33
C ASP A 344 -8.15 10.73 7.98
N SER A 345 -8.38 10.37 9.22
CA SER A 345 -9.58 10.79 9.97
C SER A 345 -9.57 12.25 10.39
N ARG A 346 -8.51 13.00 10.09
CA ARG A 346 -8.46 14.46 10.22
C ARG A 346 -9.28 15.15 9.12
N PHE A 347 -9.38 14.54 7.92
CA PHE A 347 -10.26 15.02 6.86
C PHE A 347 -11.72 14.85 7.24
N THR A 348 -12.54 15.79 6.78
CA THR A 348 -13.99 15.74 6.99
C THR A 348 -14.74 16.00 5.69
N GLY A 349 -15.83 15.25 5.48
CA GLY A 349 -16.74 15.41 4.33
C GLY A 349 -18.12 15.83 4.78
N VAL A 350 -18.77 16.67 3.98
CA VAL A 350 -20.18 17.03 4.19
C VAL A 350 -21.07 15.93 3.63
N GLU A 351 -21.97 15.43 4.46
CA GLU A 351 -22.92 14.38 4.09
C GLU A 351 -24.26 14.95 3.65
N ILE A 352 -24.96 14.26 2.75
CA ILE A 352 -26.25 14.73 2.21
C ILE A 352 -27.36 14.80 3.28
N ASP A 353 -27.31 13.89 4.27
CA ASP A 353 -28.27 13.84 5.37
C ASP A 353 -27.64 13.29 6.67
N GLY A 354 -28.40 13.24 7.74
CA GLY A 354 -27.96 12.79 9.08
C GLY A 354 -28.23 11.32 9.39
N VAL A 355 -28.79 10.50 8.48
CA VAL A 355 -29.30 9.15 8.84
C VAL A 355 -28.50 7.97 8.30
N GLY A 356 -27.58 8.18 7.35
CA GLY A 356 -26.73 7.14 6.80
C GLY A 356 -25.97 6.34 7.87
N GLU A 357 -25.78 5.04 7.67
CA GLU A 357 -25.01 4.17 8.59
C GLU A 357 -23.50 4.36 8.49
N GLY A 358 -23.02 4.81 7.35
CA GLY A 358 -21.62 5.11 7.08
C GLY A 358 -21.48 6.31 6.15
N PRO A 359 -20.26 6.82 5.90
CA PRO A 359 -20.04 7.91 4.96
C PRO A 359 -20.45 7.52 3.53
N GLU A 360 -20.90 8.51 2.74
CA GLU A 360 -21.17 8.31 1.31
C GLU A 360 -19.88 7.99 0.54
N THR A 361 -18.85 8.76 0.82
CA THR A 361 -17.52 8.62 0.22
C THR A 361 -16.45 8.92 1.25
N ASP A 362 -15.20 8.59 0.95
CA ASP A 362 -14.06 8.88 1.84
C ASP A 362 -13.48 10.27 1.56
N PRO A 363 -13.66 11.26 2.46
CA PRO A 363 -13.13 12.60 2.26
C PRO A 363 -11.60 12.66 2.19
N SER A 364 -10.90 11.75 2.84
CA SER A 364 -9.44 11.69 2.78
C SER A 364 -8.92 11.15 1.43
N PHE A 365 -9.73 10.38 0.70
CA PHE A 365 -9.36 9.90 -0.62
C PHE A 365 -9.70 10.93 -1.72
N TYR A 366 -10.95 11.37 -1.82
CA TYR A 366 -11.34 12.32 -2.89
C TYR A 366 -10.66 13.69 -2.74
N GLY A 367 -10.22 14.06 -1.52
CA GLY A 367 -9.52 15.31 -1.27
C GLY A 367 -8.12 15.40 -1.89
N ILE A 368 -7.52 14.26 -2.30
CA ILE A 368 -6.14 14.21 -2.79
C ILE A 368 -5.95 13.40 -4.09
N ASP A 369 -6.89 12.54 -4.47
CA ASP A 369 -6.73 11.63 -5.62
C ASP A 369 -6.46 12.38 -6.93
N ALA A 370 -7.21 13.44 -7.20
CA ALA A 370 -7.06 14.23 -8.42
C ALA A 370 -5.70 14.93 -8.50
N SER A 371 -5.20 15.45 -7.37
CA SER A 371 -3.92 16.16 -7.33
C SER A 371 -2.73 15.22 -7.51
N PHE A 372 -2.75 14.04 -6.88
CA PHE A 372 -1.71 13.03 -7.12
C PHE A 372 -1.71 12.51 -8.55
N THR A 373 -2.88 12.14 -9.08
CA THR A 373 -3.02 11.63 -10.45
C THR A 373 -2.53 12.65 -11.48
N ALA A 374 -2.99 13.89 -11.39
CA ALA A 374 -2.61 14.94 -12.36
C ALA A 374 -1.13 15.29 -12.24
N SER A 375 -0.60 15.44 -11.03
CA SER A 375 0.81 15.77 -10.80
C SER A 375 1.74 14.67 -11.31
N MET A 376 1.41 13.38 -11.07
CA MET A 376 2.21 12.27 -11.56
C MET A 376 2.23 12.20 -13.08
N LEU A 377 1.08 12.34 -13.74
CA LEU A 377 0.98 12.31 -15.20
C LEU A 377 1.69 13.52 -15.86
N ASP A 378 1.57 14.70 -15.26
CA ASP A 378 2.31 15.88 -15.73
C ASP A 378 3.83 15.70 -15.56
N TYR A 379 4.26 15.14 -14.42
CA TYR A 379 5.66 14.83 -14.16
C TYR A 379 6.22 13.79 -15.13
N PHE A 380 5.50 12.70 -15.41
CA PHE A 380 5.90 11.71 -16.40
C PHE A 380 6.09 12.34 -17.79
N THR A 381 5.11 13.10 -18.24
CA THR A 381 5.11 13.61 -19.63
C THR A 381 6.05 14.78 -19.81
N ARG A 382 6.07 15.76 -18.91
CA ARG A 382 6.85 17.01 -19.08
C ARG A 382 8.26 16.91 -18.55
N THR A 383 8.46 16.18 -17.43
CA THR A 383 9.76 16.12 -16.77
C THR A 383 10.56 14.89 -17.18
N LEU A 384 9.94 13.73 -17.18
CA LEU A 384 10.61 12.47 -17.51
C LEU A 384 10.56 12.14 -19.03
N GLY A 385 9.72 12.82 -19.81
CA GLY A 385 9.62 12.64 -21.25
C GLY A 385 8.94 11.31 -21.65
N VAL A 386 8.09 10.78 -20.80
CA VAL A 386 7.32 9.55 -21.09
C VAL A 386 6.24 9.87 -22.15
N GLU A 387 6.24 9.14 -23.26
CA GLU A 387 5.33 9.35 -24.40
C GLU A 387 4.21 8.29 -24.46
N ILE A 388 3.87 7.67 -23.32
CA ILE A 388 2.78 6.69 -23.22
C ILE A 388 1.46 7.45 -23.12
N THR A 389 0.50 7.14 -24.00
CA THR A 389 -0.84 7.79 -24.04
C THR A 389 -1.96 6.89 -23.55
N GLU A 390 -1.66 5.62 -23.25
CA GLU A 390 -2.60 4.68 -22.66
C GLU A 390 -2.97 5.11 -21.24
N TYR A 391 -4.11 4.66 -20.77
CA TYR A 391 -4.59 4.94 -19.41
C TYR A 391 -3.59 4.45 -18.37
N TYR A 392 -3.20 5.34 -17.45
CA TYR A 392 -2.40 5.02 -16.28
C TYR A 392 -3.33 4.64 -15.14
N SER A 393 -3.30 3.37 -14.72
CA SER A 393 -4.17 2.87 -13.65
C SER A 393 -3.60 3.21 -12.28
N THR A 394 -4.06 4.30 -11.67
CA THR A 394 -3.58 4.75 -10.36
C THR A 394 -3.99 3.79 -9.25
N ILE A 395 -5.26 3.35 -9.26
CA ILE A 395 -5.83 2.38 -8.31
C ILE A 395 -7.09 1.74 -8.91
N GLY A 396 -7.42 0.51 -8.49
CA GLY A 396 -8.69 -0.17 -8.84
C GLY A 396 -8.70 -0.84 -10.21
N GLY A 397 -7.55 -0.97 -10.90
CA GLY A 397 -7.41 -1.71 -12.16
C GLY A 397 -7.53 -3.23 -12.00
N VAL A 398 -7.34 -3.73 -10.81
CA VAL A 398 -7.34 -5.16 -10.47
C VAL A 398 -8.71 -5.58 -9.93
N ARG A 399 -9.21 -6.75 -10.37
CA ARG A 399 -10.50 -7.32 -9.94
C ARG A 399 -10.35 -8.81 -9.69
N GLY A 400 -11.01 -9.31 -8.63
CA GLY A 400 -10.99 -10.74 -8.32
C GLY A 400 -9.65 -11.20 -7.77
N TRP A 401 -9.07 -10.42 -6.84
CA TRP A 401 -7.82 -10.76 -6.16
C TRP A 401 -7.88 -12.12 -5.47
N ASN A 402 -6.88 -12.98 -5.72
CA ASN A 402 -6.74 -14.26 -5.04
C ASN A 402 -6.12 -14.05 -3.65
N TRP A 403 -6.93 -14.28 -2.62
CA TRP A 403 -6.52 -14.15 -1.22
C TRP A 403 -6.00 -15.47 -0.63
N ASP A 404 -6.05 -16.57 -1.37
CA ASP A 404 -5.56 -17.86 -0.89
C ASP A 404 -4.03 -17.92 -0.95
N THR A 405 -3.42 -17.99 0.22
CA THR A 405 -1.94 -18.13 0.36
C THR A 405 -1.49 -19.59 0.37
N GLY A 406 -2.41 -20.54 0.33
CA GLY A 406 -2.12 -21.97 0.42
C GLY A 406 -1.72 -22.44 1.84
N GLN A 407 -1.64 -21.54 2.83
CA GLN A 407 -1.19 -21.89 4.18
C GLN A 407 -2.25 -22.60 5.01
N SER A 408 -3.52 -22.34 4.81
CA SER A 408 -4.58 -22.65 5.77
C SER A 408 -5.79 -23.39 5.24
N GLY A 409 -5.77 -23.90 4.00
CA GLY A 409 -6.88 -24.64 3.44
C GLY A 409 -8.16 -23.83 3.20
N GLY A 410 -8.06 -22.52 3.06
CA GLY A 410 -9.11 -21.69 2.44
C GLY A 410 -10.16 -21.09 3.38
N ASN A 411 -10.03 -21.19 4.70
CA ASN A 411 -11.02 -20.67 5.66
C ASN A 411 -10.46 -19.70 6.70
N GLU A 412 -9.30 -19.12 6.46
CA GLU A 412 -8.62 -18.25 7.41
C GLU A 412 -8.46 -16.83 6.86
N TYR A 413 -8.26 -15.89 7.76
CA TYR A 413 -7.85 -14.55 7.40
C TYR A 413 -6.47 -14.57 6.76
N ILE A 414 -6.23 -13.67 5.82
CA ILE A 414 -4.88 -13.44 5.28
C ILE A 414 -3.96 -13.05 6.41
N ASN A 415 -2.86 -13.79 6.55
CA ASN A 415 -1.87 -13.57 7.58
C ASN A 415 -0.46 -13.88 7.06
N VAL A 416 0.34 -12.86 6.83
CA VAL A 416 1.74 -12.98 6.41
C VAL A 416 2.74 -12.71 7.54
N VAL A 417 2.27 -12.45 8.76
CA VAL A 417 3.09 -12.27 9.97
C VAL A 417 4.11 -13.41 10.16
N PRO A 418 3.73 -14.70 9.98
CA PRO A 418 4.70 -15.81 10.09
C PRO A 418 5.84 -15.74 9.07
N TRP A 419 5.60 -15.16 7.88
CA TRP A 419 6.62 -15.03 6.84
C TRP A 419 7.66 -13.97 7.22
N VAL A 420 7.21 -12.79 7.69
CA VAL A 420 8.08 -11.73 8.19
C VAL A 420 8.93 -12.23 9.36
N SER A 421 8.30 -12.84 10.37
CA SER A 421 9.03 -13.36 11.54
C SER A 421 9.99 -14.50 11.19
N ARG A 422 9.68 -15.31 10.16
CA ARG A 422 10.60 -16.34 9.65
C ARG A 422 11.80 -15.71 8.97
N ALA A 423 11.58 -14.73 8.09
CA ALA A 423 12.65 -14.01 7.41
C ALA A 423 13.63 -13.39 8.43
N MET A 424 13.13 -12.72 9.47
CA MET A 424 13.97 -12.18 10.55
C MET A 424 14.79 -13.21 11.30
N ARG A 425 14.27 -14.45 11.47
CA ARG A 425 15.03 -15.54 12.11
C ARG A 425 16.06 -16.18 11.20
N GLN A 426 15.88 -16.12 9.89
CA GLN A 426 16.79 -16.68 8.89
C GLN A 426 17.86 -15.68 8.45
N ASN A 427 17.52 -14.40 8.44
CA ASN A 427 18.37 -13.29 8.07
C ASN A 427 18.65 -12.42 9.31
N SER A 428 19.90 -12.47 9.83
CA SER A 428 20.29 -11.74 11.04
C SER A 428 20.38 -10.22 10.85
N ASP A 429 20.47 -9.78 9.61
CA ASP A 429 20.67 -8.38 9.27
C ASP A 429 19.37 -7.68 8.83
N LEU A 430 18.25 -8.42 8.82
CA LEU A 430 16.94 -7.84 8.43
C LEU A 430 16.41 -6.95 9.55
N GLU A 431 16.38 -5.64 9.29
CA GLU A 431 15.76 -4.62 10.13
C GLU A 431 14.35 -4.29 9.66
N VAL A 432 13.45 -3.99 10.59
CA VAL A 432 12.03 -3.70 10.31
C VAL A 432 11.64 -2.37 10.92
N LEU A 433 11.28 -1.40 10.08
CA LEU A 433 10.62 -0.16 10.47
C LEU A 433 9.11 -0.29 10.29
N VAL A 434 8.33 -0.06 11.34
CA VAL A 434 6.87 -0.03 11.33
C VAL A 434 6.40 1.40 11.55
N ALA A 435 6.00 2.08 10.46
CA ALA A 435 5.63 3.48 10.46
C ALA A 435 4.11 3.64 10.46
N GLN A 436 3.53 4.28 11.49
CA GLN A 436 2.08 4.33 11.72
C GLN A 436 1.56 5.75 11.95
N GLY A 437 0.47 6.11 11.27
CA GLY A 437 -0.27 7.33 11.56
C GLY A 437 -1.34 7.11 12.63
N TYR A 438 -1.41 7.98 13.64
CA TYR A 438 -2.43 7.88 14.69
C TYR A 438 -3.87 8.02 14.17
N TYR A 439 -4.04 8.76 13.08
CA TYR A 439 -5.34 9.05 12.47
C TYR A 439 -5.66 8.17 11.27
N ASP A 440 -4.89 7.09 11.08
CA ASP A 440 -5.15 6.05 10.09
C ASP A 440 -6.23 5.09 10.60
N LEU A 441 -7.38 5.06 9.93
CA LEU A 441 -8.45 4.13 10.22
C LEU A 441 -8.54 3.01 9.15
N ALA A 442 -7.69 3.04 8.14
CA ALA A 442 -7.60 1.99 7.13
C ALA A 442 -6.75 0.82 7.60
N THR A 443 -5.62 1.13 8.25
CA THR A 443 -4.68 0.18 8.86
C THR A 443 -4.25 0.72 10.22
N PRO A 444 -5.10 0.58 11.26
CA PRO A 444 -4.93 1.25 12.54
C PRO A 444 -3.62 0.88 13.23
N PHE A 445 -2.97 1.85 13.82
CA PHE A 445 -1.65 1.66 14.45
C PHE A 445 -1.63 0.57 15.52
N PHE A 446 -2.71 0.44 16.30
CA PHE A 446 -2.78 -0.57 17.34
C PHE A 446 -2.95 -1.98 16.79
N SER A 447 -3.64 -2.14 15.66
CA SER A 447 -3.67 -3.41 14.92
C SER A 447 -2.26 -3.86 14.54
N ALA A 448 -1.42 -2.93 14.07
CA ALA A 448 -0.02 -3.23 13.76
C ALA A 448 0.78 -3.66 15.01
N GLU A 449 0.61 -2.97 16.13
CA GLU A 449 1.24 -3.36 17.40
C GLU A 449 0.86 -4.79 17.80
N LEU A 450 -0.41 -5.17 17.68
CA LEU A 450 -0.89 -6.52 17.97
C LEU A 450 -0.31 -7.58 17.04
N MET A 451 -0.07 -7.25 15.77
CA MET A 451 0.55 -8.16 14.78
C MET A 451 2.01 -8.48 15.16
N PHE A 452 2.75 -7.52 15.67
CA PHE A 452 4.14 -7.69 16.09
C PHE A 452 4.31 -8.19 17.53
N ASN A 453 3.27 -8.13 18.35
CA ASN A 453 3.26 -8.68 19.71
C ASN A 453 3.03 -10.20 19.69
N GLN A 454 3.85 -10.92 18.91
CA GLN A 454 3.80 -12.38 18.75
C GLN A 454 5.18 -13.00 18.91
N PRO A 455 5.27 -14.27 19.38
CA PRO A 455 6.55 -14.97 19.42
C PRO A 455 7.19 -15.08 18.04
N GLY A 456 8.51 -14.93 17.99
CA GLY A 456 9.31 -15.13 16.77
C GLY A 456 9.84 -13.88 16.12
N PHE A 457 9.43 -12.71 16.60
CA PHE A 457 10.09 -11.44 16.28
C PHE A 457 11.24 -11.16 17.25
N ASP A 458 12.33 -10.66 16.70
CA ASP A 458 13.42 -10.05 17.47
C ASP A 458 13.08 -8.58 17.67
N GLN A 459 12.64 -8.22 18.87
CA GLN A 459 12.15 -6.88 19.18
C GLN A 459 13.25 -5.81 19.12
N ASP A 460 14.52 -6.19 19.23
CA ASP A 460 15.65 -5.26 19.10
C ASP A 460 15.88 -4.81 17.65
N ARG A 461 15.27 -5.51 16.67
CA ARG A 461 15.32 -5.23 15.24
C ARG A 461 13.99 -4.77 14.65
N VAL A 462 13.01 -4.44 15.51
CA VAL A 462 11.72 -3.87 15.09
C VAL A 462 11.57 -2.50 15.71
N THR A 463 11.56 -1.47 14.88
CA THR A 463 11.37 -0.09 15.30
C THR A 463 9.97 0.39 14.94
N PHE A 464 9.19 0.82 15.94
CA PHE A 464 7.90 1.48 15.72
C PHE A 464 8.06 2.99 15.76
N THR A 465 7.49 3.67 14.77
CA THR A 465 7.40 5.13 14.73
C THR A 465 5.96 5.58 14.50
N TYR A 466 5.57 6.67 15.18
CA TYR A 466 4.20 7.17 15.15
C TYR A 466 4.15 8.64 14.73
N TYR A 467 3.10 8.98 13.98
CA TYR A 467 2.95 10.31 13.42
C TYR A 467 1.55 10.87 13.68
N GLU A 468 1.46 12.16 13.99
CA GLU A 468 0.18 12.88 14.09
C GLU A 468 -0.44 13.12 12.69
N ALA A 469 -0.63 12.04 11.95
CA ALA A 469 -1.10 12.00 10.58
C ALA A 469 -1.94 10.73 10.33
N GLY A 470 -2.50 10.57 9.14
CA GLY A 470 -3.24 9.39 8.72
C GLY A 470 -2.39 8.37 7.96
N HIS A 471 -3.03 7.61 7.08
CA HIS A 471 -2.48 6.52 6.26
C HIS A 471 -1.28 6.95 5.42
N MET A 472 -1.38 8.12 4.82
CA MET A 472 -0.32 8.76 4.06
C MET A 472 0.31 9.84 4.94
N MET A 473 1.12 9.44 5.94
CA MET A 473 1.67 10.38 6.92
C MET A 473 2.50 11.50 6.28
N TYR A 474 3.00 11.29 5.09
CA TYR A 474 3.79 12.23 4.32
C TYR A 474 2.99 13.39 3.69
N ILE A 475 1.66 13.37 3.73
CA ILE A 475 0.86 14.56 3.36
C ILE A 475 0.79 15.62 4.47
N HIS A 476 1.29 15.30 5.67
CA HIS A 476 1.47 16.22 6.78
C HIS A 476 2.93 16.61 6.90
N GLU A 477 3.26 17.86 6.58
CA GLU A 477 4.65 18.33 6.44
C GLU A 477 5.56 18.01 7.65
N PRO A 478 5.14 18.22 8.92
CA PRO A 478 5.97 17.84 10.07
C PRO A 478 6.20 16.32 10.16
N SER A 479 5.22 15.51 9.80
CA SER A 479 5.34 14.05 9.79
C SER A 479 6.18 13.57 8.61
N LEU A 480 6.11 14.22 7.46
CA LEU A 480 6.94 13.93 6.29
C LEU A 480 8.44 14.05 6.62
N GLU A 481 8.84 15.14 7.28
CA GLU A 481 10.25 15.37 7.67
C GLU A 481 10.76 14.26 8.58
N THR A 482 10.00 13.95 9.65
CA THR A 482 10.35 12.90 10.61
C THR A 482 10.37 11.52 9.96
N PHE A 483 9.34 11.18 9.19
CA PHE A 483 9.23 9.89 8.51
C PHE A 483 10.38 9.66 7.50
N ALA A 484 10.71 10.67 6.72
CA ALA A 484 11.82 10.58 5.79
C ALA A 484 13.17 10.39 6.53
N GLN A 485 13.32 10.94 7.74
CA GLN A 485 14.50 10.71 8.57
C GLN A 485 14.50 9.27 9.13
N ASP A 486 13.37 8.77 9.64
CA ASP A 486 13.29 7.39 10.15
C ASP A 486 13.65 6.36 9.09
N VAL A 487 13.23 6.58 7.83
CA VAL A 487 13.63 5.72 6.71
C VAL A 487 15.12 5.86 6.36
N ARG A 488 15.71 7.07 6.49
CA ARG A 488 17.17 7.22 6.34
C ARG A 488 17.94 6.46 7.40
N ASP A 489 17.47 6.53 8.64
CA ASP A 489 18.10 5.83 9.77
C ASP A 489 18.05 4.31 9.53
N LEU A 490 16.92 3.75 9.10
CA LEU A 490 16.81 2.34 8.68
C LEU A 490 17.84 1.95 7.61
N ILE A 491 18.13 2.84 6.65
CA ILE A 491 19.03 2.53 5.52
C ILE A 491 20.51 2.75 5.91
N ALA A 492 20.78 3.60 6.88
CA ALA A 492 22.13 3.97 7.30
C ALA A 492 22.75 3.01 8.33
N ASP A 493 21.89 2.28 9.09
CA ASP A 493 22.28 1.26 10.08
C ASP A 493 22.68 -0.05 9.39
#